data_cdf63bb0f14024655cd98c0ca91fc86f
#
_entry.id   cdf63bb0f14024655cd98c0ca91fc86f
#
_cell.length_a   1.000
_cell.length_b   1.000
_cell.length_c   1.000
_cell.angle_alpha   90.00
_cell.angle_beta   90.00
_cell.angle_gamma   90.00
#
_symmetry.space_group_name_H-M   'P 1'
#
loop_
_entity.id
_entity.type
_entity.pdbx_description
1 polymer ?
#
loop_
_entity_poly.entity_id
_entity_poly.type
_entity_poly.pdbx_seq_one_letter_code
_entity_poly.pdbx_strand_id
1 'polypeptide(L)'
;MTKFEHLPNEVIYEIFDCLDVCHAFEAFFNLNIRFQYLLINSPLFLKIDFSCISKSNFQNCCTYIIQPNVHRIVSLRLSNPLSIDLFLTLFSFNASFIQLESLIFTQINFKKLEPILTSLSSLPRLYYLTINNNIEVCDSSEIYRLIFRLPVLKHCIISPKFYGGSLSLHTAKNESSPIEYLSINRHCSLNQLMSLISYTPKLNHLSSLSISETSNARINNISMTYPKLTRISLKLWRMSFDSFKLLCSKLFYHLEVLSICTRADDHYLIADRWQQLIINHMPNLRIFDFQHYWEPLDDNNTEQRTYHLLIDRFTSSFWITRQWFFAHQHFSRRGIRDAVFYSTHPYRNLYELHERAHNDACPRRDEGKNLARRVNIDDYRAATNCSLQFPCATELSLWGKGARGNFSFIADLSHMFHFSKLTHFSVQCPDFGLAQLIELLNHLPNVHSLILYANTSYLSSEQIQPVHFVSNKSRISNVTIRGRCTIQQIHLLMSLCPRVKCLEIEIDEDQLELIVRFLLFEKTNHIQSDSLKTKVSFLKEFDCLQRKFLYLFSRTQNKKLTPSDDLSTFMLSQQSSNNNLFSLCFFNPKPGMEQKLQRMISREKLLNDYSIGSVFNYLYLWW
;
A
#
# COMPACT_ATOMS: atom_id res chain seq x y z
N MET A 1 37.96 17.82 14.54
CA MET A 1 36.66 17.32 14.00
C MET A 1 35.91 18.50 13.40
N THR A 2 35.64 18.47 12.11
CA THR A 2 34.84 19.51 11.45
C THR A 2 33.40 19.31 11.90
N LYS A 3 32.75 20.31 12.50
CA LYS A 3 31.35 20.25 12.89
C LYS A 3 30.49 20.34 11.64
N PHE A 4 29.35 19.68 11.61
CA PHE A 4 28.39 19.71 10.51
C PHE A 4 27.99 21.15 10.10
N GLU A 5 27.88 22.02 11.08
CA GLU A 5 27.57 23.44 10.90
C GLU A 5 28.67 24.24 10.13
N HIS A 6 29.88 23.70 9.99
CA HIS A 6 30.98 24.34 9.28
C HIS A 6 31.11 23.89 7.82
N LEU A 7 30.22 23.00 7.35
CA LEU A 7 30.21 22.58 5.96
C LEU A 7 29.89 23.76 5.03
N PRO A 8 30.49 23.84 3.83
CA PRO A 8 30.10 24.80 2.80
C PRO A 8 28.63 24.71 2.44
N ASN A 9 28.02 25.80 1.97
CA ASN A 9 26.63 25.84 1.60
C ASN A 9 26.31 24.86 0.46
N GLU A 10 27.22 24.68 -0.47
CA GLU A 10 27.13 23.75 -1.59
C GLU A 10 26.92 22.31 -1.10
N VAL A 11 27.70 21.89 -0.10
CA VAL A 11 27.56 20.54 0.50
C VAL A 11 26.21 20.39 1.25
N ILE A 12 25.75 21.46 1.89
CA ILE A 12 24.45 21.45 2.56
C ILE A 12 23.34 21.35 1.52
N TYR A 13 23.43 22.02 0.39
CA TYR A 13 22.47 21.89 -0.71
C TYR A 13 22.47 20.49 -1.32
N GLU A 14 23.62 19.82 -1.47
CA GLU A 14 23.67 18.41 -1.89
C GLU A 14 22.92 17.50 -0.90
N ILE A 15 23.04 17.77 0.41
CA ILE A 15 22.28 17.05 1.42
C ILE A 15 20.77 17.32 1.29
N PHE A 16 20.38 18.58 1.06
CA PHE A 16 18.97 18.95 0.89
C PHE A 16 18.36 18.33 -0.39
N ASP A 17 19.13 18.19 -1.47
CA ASP A 17 18.66 17.54 -2.71
C ASP A 17 18.41 16.03 -2.53
N CYS A 18 19.12 15.40 -1.58
CA CYS A 18 18.88 14.01 -1.20
C CYS A 18 17.64 13.80 -0.31
N LEU A 19 17.07 14.88 0.25
CA LEU A 19 15.91 14.85 1.14
C LEU A 19 14.69 15.45 0.43
N ASP A 20 13.48 15.00 0.80
CA ASP A 20 12.32 15.82 0.50
C ASP A 20 12.27 17.05 1.42
N VAL A 21 11.55 18.08 0.97
CA VAL A 21 11.48 19.37 1.67
C VAL A 21 10.95 19.23 3.10
N CYS A 22 10.01 18.32 3.34
CA CYS A 22 9.42 18.14 4.68
C CYS A 22 10.42 17.56 5.66
N HIS A 23 11.20 16.57 5.25
CA HIS A 23 12.28 16.02 6.07
C HIS A 23 13.42 17.03 6.30
N ALA A 24 13.78 17.79 5.27
CA ALA A 24 14.76 18.86 5.41
C ALA A 24 14.26 19.96 6.37
N PHE A 25 12.96 20.32 6.28
CA PHE A 25 12.34 21.29 7.19
C PHE A 25 12.32 20.77 8.65
N GLU A 26 11.85 19.56 8.88
CA GLU A 26 11.82 18.96 10.23
C GLU A 26 13.22 18.87 10.86
N ALA A 27 14.23 18.53 10.06
CA ALA A 27 15.59 18.32 10.55
C ALA A 27 16.37 19.62 10.78
N PHE A 28 16.18 20.66 9.95
CA PHE A 28 17.12 21.79 9.89
C PHE A 28 16.49 23.16 10.16
N PHE A 29 15.16 23.33 10.00
CA PHE A 29 14.54 24.67 10.08
C PHE A 29 14.75 25.36 11.44
N ASN A 30 14.65 24.61 12.54
CA ASN A 30 14.81 25.13 13.90
C ASN A 30 16.22 24.91 14.47
N LEU A 31 17.18 24.43 13.68
CA LEU A 31 18.52 24.12 14.16
C LEU A 31 19.32 25.40 14.43
N ASN A 32 19.37 26.31 13.45
CA ASN A 32 19.92 27.65 13.58
C ASN A 32 19.49 28.54 12.39
N ILE A 33 19.78 29.86 12.50
CA ILE A 33 19.42 30.88 11.50
C ILE A 33 20.04 30.59 10.12
N ARG A 34 21.27 30.03 10.07
CA ARG A 34 21.92 29.69 8.80
C ARG A 34 21.16 28.62 8.03
N PHE A 35 20.82 27.51 8.68
CA PHE A 35 20.06 26.42 8.02
C PHE A 35 18.67 26.87 7.64
N GLN A 36 18.00 27.65 8.48
CA GLN A 36 16.72 28.26 8.15
C GLN A 36 16.82 29.11 6.87
N TYR A 37 17.83 29.98 6.78
CA TYR A 37 18.06 30.81 5.59
C TYR A 37 18.35 29.96 4.35
N LEU A 38 19.18 28.92 4.46
CA LEU A 38 19.51 28.03 3.35
C LEU A 38 18.29 27.24 2.85
N LEU A 39 17.40 26.83 3.74
CA LEU A 39 16.15 26.14 3.35
C LEU A 39 15.19 27.07 2.61
N ILE A 40 14.95 28.27 3.16
CA ILE A 40 14.01 29.24 2.58
C ILE A 40 14.52 29.73 1.22
N ASN A 41 15.80 30.05 1.11
CA ASN A 41 16.41 30.64 -0.07
C ASN A 41 17.20 29.63 -0.93
N SER A 42 16.97 28.33 -0.72
CA SER A 42 17.61 27.28 -1.52
C SER A 42 17.38 27.51 -3.01
N PRO A 43 18.39 27.36 -3.89
CA PRO A 43 18.19 27.42 -5.34
C PRO A 43 17.61 26.11 -5.93
N LEU A 44 17.44 25.08 -5.13
CA LEU A 44 17.02 23.74 -5.57
C LEU A 44 15.54 23.70 -5.98
N PHE A 45 15.22 22.80 -6.87
CA PHE A 45 13.84 22.44 -7.15
C PHE A 45 13.23 21.66 -5.99
N LEU A 46 11.96 21.92 -5.67
CA LEU A 46 11.31 21.38 -4.49
C LEU A 46 10.54 20.10 -4.80
N LYS A 47 10.90 19.03 -4.10
CA LYS A 47 10.14 17.79 -4.03
C LYS A 47 9.46 17.73 -2.66
N ILE A 48 8.13 17.71 -2.63
CA ILE A 48 7.33 17.85 -1.41
C ILE A 48 6.52 16.59 -1.21
N ASP A 49 6.72 15.93 -0.06
CA ASP A 49 5.91 14.77 0.34
C ASP A 49 5.23 15.02 1.69
N PHE A 50 3.92 15.27 1.65
CA PHE A 50 3.09 15.47 2.82
C PHE A 50 2.41 14.19 3.33
N SER A 51 2.96 13.01 3.05
CA SER A 51 2.34 11.75 3.48
C SER A 51 2.41 11.52 4.99
N CYS A 52 3.43 12.03 5.67
CA CYS A 52 3.65 11.81 7.11
C CYS A 52 4.15 13.08 7.78
N ILE A 53 3.32 14.10 7.86
CA ILE A 53 3.64 15.39 8.50
C ILE A 53 2.56 15.79 9.51
N SER A 54 2.95 16.40 10.64
CA SER A 54 2.01 16.99 11.58
C SER A 54 1.35 18.26 11.00
N LYS A 55 0.18 18.62 11.51
CA LYS A 55 -0.56 19.80 11.04
C LYS A 55 0.28 21.08 11.20
N SER A 56 0.94 21.27 12.33
CA SER A 56 1.78 22.44 12.59
C SER A 56 2.97 22.53 11.63
N ASN A 57 3.68 21.42 11.40
CA ASN A 57 4.80 21.40 10.45
C ASN A 57 4.32 21.61 9.01
N PHE A 58 3.16 21.05 8.66
CA PHE A 58 2.53 21.29 7.36
C PHE A 58 2.26 22.79 7.14
N GLN A 59 1.61 23.47 8.10
CA GLN A 59 1.30 24.88 8.01
C GLN A 59 2.56 25.73 7.91
N ASN A 60 3.57 25.44 8.75
CA ASN A 60 4.86 26.13 8.73
C ASN A 60 5.58 25.93 7.39
N CYS A 61 5.62 24.68 6.88
CA CYS A 61 6.20 24.39 5.57
C CYS A 61 5.47 25.14 4.45
N CYS A 62 4.14 25.16 4.48
CA CYS A 62 3.33 25.93 3.52
C CYS A 62 3.67 27.42 3.55
N THR A 63 3.77 28.03 4.74
CA THR A 63 4.00 29.45 4.91
C THR A 63 5.43 29.86 4.56
N TYR A 64 6.43 29.14 5.10
CA TYR A 64 7.82 29.59 5.00
C TYR A 64 8.56 29.06 3.78
N ILE A 65 8.18 27.89 3.25
CA ILE A 65 8.89 27.27 2.12
C ILE A 65 8.06 27.32 0.84
N ILE A 66 6.80 26.86 0.89
CA ILE A 66 6.02 26.68 -0.34
C ILE A 66 5.54 28.00 -0.90
N GLN A 67 4.92 28.84 -0.09
CA GLN A 67 4.32 30.10 -0.55
C GLN A 67 5.32 30.99 -1.30
N PRO A 68 6.56 31.22 -0.83
CA PRO A 68 7.54 32.01 -1.57
C PRO A 68 8.14 31.27 -2.78
N ASN A 69 8.06 29.95 -2.85
CA ASN A 69 8.76 29.10 -3.82
C ASN A 69 7.85 28.27 -4.72
N VAL A 70 6.59 28.61 -4.86
CA VAL A 70 5.60 27.87 -5.67
C VAL A 70 6.11 27.57 -7.09
N HIS A 71 6.81 28.53 -7.69
CA HIS A 71 7.37 28.44 -9.04
C HIS A 71 8.51 27.42 -9.19
N ARG A 72 9.03 26.87 -8.09
CA ARG A 72 10.14 25.90 -8.05
C ARG A 72 9.69 24.48 -7.67
N ILE A 73 8.40 24.27 -7.39
CA ILE A 73 7.87 22.95 -7.03
C ILE A 73 7.82 22.09 -8.28
N VAL A 74 8.56 20.96 -8.25
CA VAL A 74 8.58 19.96 -9.34
C VAL A 74 7.69 18.78 -9.01
N SER A 75 7.65 18.35 -7.75
CA SER A 75 6.85 17.22 -7.31
C SER A 75 6.10 17.54 -6.03
N LEU A 76 4.81 17.19 -6.00
CA LEU A 76 3.94 17.39 -4.84
C LEU A 76 3.14 16.12 -4.56
N ARG A 77 3.25 15.59 -3.33
CA ARG A 77 2.44 14.48 -2.82
C ARG A 77 1.60 14.92 -1.65
N LEU A 78 0.30 14.69 -1.75
CA LEU A 78 -0.72 14.99 -0.73
C LEU A 78 -1.47 13.69 -0.38
N SER A 79 -1.40 13.25 0.86
CA SER A 79 -1.86 11.90 1.24
C SER A 79 -2.99 11.84 2.26
N ASN A 80 -3.18 12.88 3.06
CA ASN A 80 -4.25 12.95 4.04
C ASN A 80 -5.38 13.84 3.49
N PRO A 81 -6.66 13.41 3.51
CA PRO A 81 -7.77 14.25 3.03
C PRO A 81 -7.83 15.63 3.68
N LEU A 82 -7.53 15.73 4.98
CA LEU A 82 -7.54 16.99 5.71
C LEU A 82 -6.38 17.90 5.29
N SER A 83 -5.21 17.34 4.99
CA SER A 83 -4.08 18.11 4.46
C SER A 83 -4.32 18.55 3.02
N ILE A 84 -4.99 17.73 2.21
CA ILE A 84 -5.42 18.11 0.85
C ILE A 84 -6.38 19.31 0.92
N ASP A 85 -7.37 19.23 1.81
CA ASP A 85 -8.35 20.30 1.99
C ASP A 85 -7.68 21.60 2.43
N LEU A 86 -6.78 21.53 3.41
CA LEU A 86 -6.05 22.69 3.89
C LEU A 86 -5.12 23.25 2.80
N PHE A 87 -4.43 22.39 2.03
CA PHE A 87 -3.59 22.83 0.91
C PHE A 87 -4.41 23.59 -0.14
N LEU A 88 -5.57 23.06 -0.51
CA LEU A 88 -6.45 23.69 -1.51
C LEU A 88 -7.09 24.99 -1.04
N THR A 89 -7.19 25.22 0.27
CA THR A 89 -7.62 26.53 0.81
C THR A 89 -6.51 27.58 0.75
N LEU A 90 -5.24 27.14 0.86
CA LEU A 90 -4.06 28.03 0.83
C LEU A 90 -3.56 28.30 -0.59
N PHE A 91 -3.68 27.33 -1.47
CA PHE A 91 -3.11 27.35 -2.81
C PHE A 91 -4.13 26.91 -3.86
N SER A 92 -4.19 27.66 -4.97
CA SER A 92 -4.90 27.26 -6.17
C SER A 92 -3.89 26.78 -7.21
N PHE A 93 -4.13 25.64 -7.85
CA PHE A 93 -3.30 25.18 -8.97
C PHE A 93 -3.53 26.13 -10.17
N ASN A 94 -2.53 26.93 -10.49
CA ASN A 94 -2.56 27.89 -11.57
C ASN A 94 -1.16 28.04 -12.20
N ALA A 95 -0.98 28.97 -13.09
CA ALA A 95 0.27 29.20 -13.81
C ALA A 95 1.49 29.52 -12.91
N SER A 96 1.30 29.82 -11.60
CA SER A 96 2.43 29.98 -10.67
C SER A 96 3.18 28.67 -10.38
N PHE A 97 2.53 27.51 -10.55
CA PHE A 97 3.16 26.19 -10.47
C PHE A 97 3.88 25.81 -11.78
N ILE A 98 4.65 26.72 -12.33
CA ILE A 98 5.26 26.61 -13.68
C ILE A 98 6.18 25.39 -13.86
N GLN A 99 6.78 24.90 -12.78
CA GLN A 99 7.71 23.74 -12.80
C GLN A 99 7.06 22.44 -12.34
N LEU A 100 5.78 22.42 -11.95
CA LEU A 100 5.14 21.23 -11.41
C LEU A 100 4.99 20.14 -12.50
N GLU A 101 5.78 19.07 -12.35
CA GLU A 101 5.83 17.93 -13.26
C GLU A 101 5.07 16.72 -12.73
N SER A 102 5.04 16.53 -11.40
CA SER A 102 4.45 15.35 -10.75
C SER A 102 3.50 15.74 -9.63
N LEU A 103 2.27 15.23 -9.69
CA LEU A 103 1.24 15.44 -8.67
C LEU A 103 0.65 14.10 -8.25
N ILE A 104 0.68 13.82 -6.93
CA ILE A 104 0.20 12.59 -6.34
C ILE A 104 -0.82 12.89 -5.27
N PHE A 105 -2.05 12.42 -5.47
CA PHE A 105 -3.10 12.43 -4.46
C PHE A 105 -3.31 11.04 -3.91
N THR A 106 -3.32 10.93 -2.59
CA THR A 106 -3.72 9.69 -1.89
C THR A 106 -4.88 10.02 -0.98
N GLN A 107 -5.99 9.29 -1.11
CA GLN A 107 -7.22 9.48 -0.30
C GLN A 107 -7.96 10.81 -0.57
N ILE A 108 -7.93 11.34 -1.79
CA ILE A 108 -8.68 12.54 -2.14
C ILE A 108 -10.19 12.29 -2.21
N ASN A 109 -10.99 13.25 -1.75
CA ASN A 109 -12.43 13.24 -1.95
C ASN A 109 -12.78 13.46 -3.43
N PHE A 110 -13.47 12.49 -4.05
CA PHE A 110 -13.80 12.52 -5.47
C PHE A 110 -14.65 13.75 -5.88
N LYS A 111 -15.53 14.23 -4.98
CA LYS A 111 -16.35 15.44 -5.24
C LYS A 111 -15.49 16.69 -5.42
N LYS A 112 -14.27 16.70 -4.87
CA LYS A 112 -13.32 17.81 -4.99
C LYS A 112 -12.38 17.67 -6.18
N LEU A 113 -12.36 16.49 -6.82
CA LEU A 113 -11.40 16.19 -7.88
C LEU A 113 -11.73 16.97 -9.18
N GLU A 114 -13.00 17.13 -9.49
CA GLU A 114 -13.45 17.83 -10.71
C GLU A 114 -12.92 19.28 -10.80
N PRO A 115 -13.13 20.17 -9.81
CA PRO A 115 -12.59 21.52 -9.86
C PRO A 115 -11.05 21.54 -9.87
N ILE A 116 -10.40 20.58 -9.20
CA ILE A 116 -8.94 20.45 -9.22
C ILE A 116 -8.46 20.12 -10.63
N LEU A 117 -9.01 19.09 -11.26
CA LEU A 117 -8.63 18.67 -12.63
C LEU A 117 -8.81 19.79 -13.65
N THR A 118 -9.89 20.58 -13.49
CA THR A 118 -10.11 21.77 -14.32
C THR A 118 -8.97 22.77 -14.16
N SER A 119 -8.54 23.04 -12.93
CA SER A 119 -7.42 23.94 -12.64
C SER A 119 -6.09 23.41 -13.17
N LEU A 120 -5.86 22.08 -13.10
CA LEU A 120 -4.64 21.43 -13.57
C LEU A 120 -4.41 21.59 -15.09
N SER A 121 -5.46 21.89 -15.86
CA SER A 121 -5.34 22.13 -17.31
C SER A 121 -4.46 23.33 -17.66
N SER A 122 -4.27 24.26 -16.73
CA SER A 122 -3.41 25.45 -16.88
C SER A 122 -1.93 25.18 -16.64
N LEU A 123 -1.56 24.01 -16.12
CA LEU A 123 -0.18 23.67 -15.75
C LEU A 123 0.64 23.25 -16.97
N PRO A 124 1.75 23.95 -17.30
CA PRO A 124 2.48 23.73 -18.55
C PRO A 124 3.36 22.48 -18.55
N ARG A 125 3.67 21.91 -17.39
CA ARG A 125 4.64 20.79 -17.24
C ARG A 125 4.12 19.60 -16.46
N LEU A 126 2.83 19.49 -16.19
CA LEU A 126 2.26 18.37 -15.44
C LEU A 126 2.26 17.08 -16.27
N TYR A 127 3.37 16.36 -16.23
CA TYR A 127 3.56 15.11 -16.98
C TYR A 127 3.06 13.88 -16.23
N TYR A 128 3.05 13.87 -14.90
CA TYR A 128 2.70 12.75 -14.03
C TYR A 128 1.54 13.10 -13.11
N LEU A 129 0.47 12.31 -13.18
CA LEU A 129 -0.66 12.41 -12.25
C LEU A 129 -0.95 11.02 -11.67
N THR A 130 -0.95 10.94 -10.35
CA THR A 130 -1.34 9.74 -9.62
C THR A 130 -2.49 10.05 -8.68
N ILE A 131 -3.56 9.27 -8.79
CA ILE A 131 -4.75 9.36 -7.93
C ILE A 131 -4.98 7.99 -7.32
N ASN A 132 -4.52 7.83 -6.07
CA ASN A 132 -4.74 6.62 -5.28
C ASN A 132 -5.89 6.89 -4.31
N ASN A 133 -7.01 6.23 -4.53
CA ASN A 133 -8.20 6.48 -3.72
C ASN A 133 -8.72 5.20 -3.08
N ASN A 134 -9.07 5.28 -1.78
CA ASN A 134 -9.64 4.16 -1.05
C ASN A 134 -11.17 4.05 -1.19
N ILE A 135 -11.79 4.75 -2.14
CA ILE A 135 -13.20 5.11 -2.10
C ILE A 135 -13.93 4.60 -3.32
N GLU A 136 -15.17 4.14 -3.13
CA GLU A 136 -16.12 3.81 -4.19
C GLU A 136 -16.52 5.09 -4.96
N VAL A 137 -16.51 4.97 -6.28
CA VAL A 137 -16.97 6.00 -7.19
C VAL A 137 -18.15 5.44 -7.97
N CYS A 138 -19.34 5.99 -7.74
CA CYS A 138 -20.54 5.53 -8.40
C CYS A 138 -20.53 5.83 -9.92
N ASP A 139 -20.15 7.05 -10.34
CA ASP A 139 -19.92 7.40 -11.75
C ASP A 139 -18.65 8.26 -11.86
N SER A 140 -17.65 7.73 -12.55
CA SER A 140 -16.36 8.38 -12.72
C SER A 140 -16.11 8.87 -14.15
N SER A 141 -17.08 8.78 -15.03
CA SER A 141 -16.90 9.05 -16.46
C SER A 141 -16.40 10.48 -16.72
N GLU A 142 -16.94 11.46 -16.03
CA GLU A 142 -16.52 12.86 -16.19
C GLU A 142 -15.10 13.09 -15.66
N ILE A 143 -14.72 12.45 -14.56
CA ILE A 143 -13.35 12.51 -14.04
C ILE A 143 -12.33 11.97 -15.05
N TYR A 144 -12.64 10.83 -15.69
CA TYR A 144 -11.76 10.29 -16.74
C TYR A 144 -11.67 11.23 -17.94
N ARG A 145 -12.79 11.86 -18.36
CA ARG A 145 -12.78 12.84 -19.45
C ARG A 145 -11.93 14.06 -19.12
N LEU A 146 -12.04 14.60 -17.90
CA LEU A 146 -11.20 15.71 -17.44
C LEU A 146 -9.73 15.35 -17.42
N ILE A 147 -9.38 14.15 -16.95
CA ILE A 147 -7.99 13.66 -16.97
C ILE A 147 -7.48 13.55 -18.41
N PHE A 148 -8.27 12.99 -19.34
CA PHE A 148 -7.86 12.82 -20.74
C PHE A 148 -7.72 14.16 -21.49
N ARG A 149 -8.35 15.21 -21.01
CA ARG A 149 -8.23 16.58 -21.55
C ARG A 149 -7.01 17.35 -21.04
N LEU A 150 -6.25 16.82 -20.07
CA LEU A 150 -5.04 17.49 -19.58
C LEU A 150 -4.00 17.56 -20.72
N PRO A 151 -3.52 18.78 -21.08
CA PRO A 151 -2.87 18.99 -22.38
C PRO A 151 -1.48 18.39 -22.51
N VAL A 152 -0.77 18.20 -21.41
CA VAL A 152 0.64 17.72 -21.39
C VAL A 152 0.85 16.43 -20.60
N LEU A 153 -0.21 15.85 -20.05
CA LEU A 153 -0.13 14.67 -19.19
C LEU A 153 0.31 13.43 -19.97
N LYS A 154 1.45 12.86 -19.60
CA LYS A 154 2.01 11.67 -20.24
C LYS A 154 1.81 10.39 -19.43
N HIS A 155 1.89 10.47 -18.11
CA HIS A 155 1.78 9.35 -17.18
C HIS A 155 0.61 9.54 -16.25
N CYS A 156 -0.35 8.60 -16.27
CA CYS A 156 -1.52 8.64 -15.43
C CYS A 156 -1.70 7.30 -14.70
N ILE A 157 -1.82 7.37 -13.37
CA ILE A 157 -2.09 6.22 -12.51
C ILE A 157 -3.36 6.50 -11.70
N ILE A 158 -4.37 5.65 -11.85
CA ILE A 158 -5.63 5.75 -11.12
C ILE A 158 -5.89 4.42 -10.43
N SER A 159 -5.84 4.41 -9.10
CA SER A 159 -5.99 3.20 -8.30
C SER A 159 -7.13 3.35 -7.28
N PRO A 160 -8.40 3.14 -7.67
CA PRO A 160 -9.49 3.04 -6.72
C PRO A 160 -9.39 1.71 -5.96
N LYS A 161 -9.63 1.70 -4.66
CA LYS A 161 -9.59 0.46 -3.84
C LYS A 161 -10.79 -0.45 -4.04
N PHE A 162 -11.93 0.07 -4.46
CA PHE A 162 -13.17 -0.70 -4.60
C PHE A 162 -13.59 -0.84 -6.06
N TYR A 163 -14.04 -2.04 -6.42
CA TYR A 163 -14.39 -2.44 -7.78
C TYR A 163 -15.84 -2.11 -8.17
N GLY A 164 -16.52 -1.28 -7.39
CA GLY A 164 -17.90 -0.88 -7.64
C GLY A 164 -18.03 0.26 -8.66
N GLY A 165 -19.16 0.33 -9.35
CA GLY A 165 -19.51 1.38 -10.30
C GLY A 165 -19.14 1.08 -11.75
N SER A 166 -20.05 1.38 -12.65
CA SER A 166 -19.88 1.26 -14.10
C SER A 166 -19.05 2.43 -14.66
N LEU A 167 -18.15 2.16 -15.58
CA LEU A 167 -17.47 3.18 -16.37
C LEU A 167 -18.28 3.42 -17.64
N SER A 168 -19.17 4.40 -17.66
CA SER A 168 -20.04 4.71 -18.79
C SER A 168 -19.38 5.68 -19.81
N LEU A 169 -18.11 5.47 -20.11
CA LEU A 169 -17.41 6.25 -21.14
C LEU A 169 -17.96 5.92 -22.54
N HIS A 170 -18.37 6.93 -23.25
CA HIS A 170 -18.69 6.85 -24.67
C HIS A 170 -17.38 6.90 -25.48
N THR A 171 -17.41 6.38 -26.70
CA THR A 171 -16.29 6.50 -27.62
C THR A 171 -15.96 7.98 -27.87
N ALA A 172 -14.68 8.33 -27.87
CA ALA A 172 -14.21 9.70 -28.09
C ALA A 172 -14.66 10.22 -29.46
N LYS A 173 -15.28 11.39 -29.48
CA LYS A 173 -15.57 12.14 -30.70
C LYS A 173 -14.61 13.33 -30.75
N ASN A 174 -13.51 13.20 -31.51
CA ASN A 174 -12.50 14.26 -31.69
C ASN A 174 -11.74 14.72 -30.43
N GLU A 175 -11.78 13.95 -29.35
CA GLU A 175 -10.98 14.19 -28.14
C GLU A 175 -9.74 13.29 -28.17
N SER A 176 -8.56 13.86 -27.97
CA SER A 176 -7.27 13.14 -28.01
C SER A 176 -6.41 13.54 -26.83
N SER A 177 -6.01 12.56 -26.05
CA SER A 177 -5.13 12.71 -24.89
C SER A 177 -3.67 12.46 -25.27
N PRO A 178 -2.72 13.22 -24.72
CA PRO A 178 -1.30 12.99 -24.92
C PRO A 178 -0.74 11.83 -24.08
N ILE A 179 -1.57 11.11 -23.32
CA ILE A 179 -1.14 10.06 -22.39
C ILE A 179 -0.44 8.92 -23.13
N GLU A 180 0.77 8.63 -22.69
CA GLU A 180 1.63 7.54 -23.19
C GLU A 180 1.60 6.32 -22.24
N TYR A 181 1.46 6.53 -20.94
CA TYR A 181 1.36 5.52 -19.89
C TYR A 181 0.05 5.66 -19.12
N LEU A 182 -0.75 4.60 -19.07
CA LEU A 182 -2.01 4.56 -18.30
C LEU A 182 -2.07 3.31 -17.44
N SER A 183 -2.19 3.50 -16.13
CA SER A 183 -2.43 2.42 -15.17
C SER A 183 -3.75 2.64 -14.46
N ILE A 184 -4.69 1.72 -14.62
CA ILE A 184 -6.01 1.80 -13.99
C ILE A 184 -6.27 0.51 -13.22
N ASN A 185 -6.21 0.58 -11.90
CA ASN A 185 -6.55 -0.56 -11.05
C ASN A 185 -8.08 -0.68 -10.89
N ARG A 186 -8.76 -1.09 -11.96
CA ARG A 186 -10.21 -1.22 -12.01
C ARG A 186 -10.64 -2.41 -12.86
N HIS A 187 -11.85 -2.87 -12.57
CA HIS A 187 -12.55 -3.83 -13.42
C HIS A 187 -13.25 -3.09 -14.58
N CYS A 188 -13.03 -3.54 -15.81
CA CYS A 188 -13.62 -2.98 -17.02
C CYS A 188 -14.19 -4.08 -17.91
N SER A 189 -15.27 -3.79 -18.62
CA SER A 189 -15.70 -4.61 -19.75
C SER A 189 -14.81 -4.33 -20.97
N LEU A 190 -14.87 -5.23 -21.95
CA LEU A 190 -14.13 -5.04 -23.21
C LEU A 190 -14.55 -3.76 -23.93
N ASN A 191 -15.85 -3.40 -23.92
CA ASN A 191 -16.34 -2.17 -24.53
C ASN A 191 -15.79 -0.92 -23.82
N GLN A 192 -15.70 -0.97 -22.50
CA GLN A 192 -15.12 0.12 -21.71
C GLN A 192 -13.62 0.31 -21.99
N LEU A 193 -12.86 -0.81 -22.16
CA LEU A 193 -11.48 -0.75 -22.62
C LEU A 193 -11.35 -0.07 -23.97
N MET A 194 -12.20 -0.45 -24.94
CA MET A 194 -12.19 0.17 -26.27
C MET A 194 -12.52 1.66 -26.22
N SER A 195 -13.46 2.06 -25.36
CA SER A 195 -13.75 3.48 -25.11
C SER A 195 -12.55 4.21 -24.52
N LEU A 196 -11.86 3.67 -23.51
CA LEU A 196 -10.63 4.25 -22.94
C LEU A 196 -9.54 4.43 -24.01
N ILE A 197 -9.30 3.43 -24.82
CA ILE A 197 -8.30 3.45 -25.90
C ILE A 197 -8.65 4.54 -26.92
N SER A 198 -9.92 4.78 -27.18
CA SER A 198 -10.32 5.80 -28.15
C SER A 198 -9.90 7.23 -27.75
N TYR A 199 -9.77 7.51 -26.44
CA TYR A 199 -9.26 8.79 -25.94
C TYR A 199 -7.75 8.91 -25.96
N THR A 200 -7.01 7.80 -26.02
CA THR A 200 -5.56 7.75 -25.79
C THR A 200 -4.78 7.22 -27.00
N PRO A 201 -4.77 7.90 -28.16
CA PRO A 201 -4.12 7.42 -29.39
C PRO A 201 -2.59 7.32 -29.28
N LYS A 202 -1.96 8.00 -28.33
CA LYS A 202 -0.51 7.96 -28.06
C LYS A 202 -0.11 6.91 -27.02
N LEU A 203 -1.06 6.13 -26.51
CA LEU A 203 -0.82 5.14 -25.47
C LEU A 203 0.15 4.07 -25.96
N ASN A 204 1.24 3.88 -25.23
CA ASN A 204 2.21 2.82 -25.48
C ASN A 204 2.27 1.79 -24.34
N HIS A 205 1.84 2.17 -23.14
CA HIS A 205 1.82 1.30 -21.96
C HIS A 205 0.46 1.34 -21.26
N LEU A 206 -0.20 0.19 -21.17
CA LEU A 206 -1.44 -0.01 -20.42
C LEU A 206 -1.25 -1.05 -19.32
N SER A 207 -1.60 -0.72 -18.07
CA SER A 207 -1.30 -1.60 -16.94
C SER A 207 -2.43 -1.67 -15.92
N SER A 208 -2.40 -2.75 -15.14
CA SER A 208 -3.26 -2.97 -13.96
C SER A 208 -4.77 -3.07 -14.23
N LEU A 209 -5.17 -3.32 -15.48
CA LEU A 209 -6.56 -3.42 -15.86
C LEU A 209 -7.09 -4.85 -15.64
N SER A 210 -8.23 -4.98 -14.98
CA SER A 210 -8.98 -6.22 -14.88
C SER A 210 -10.12 -6.22 -15.90
N ILE A 211 -10.15 -7.20 -16.80
CA ILE A 211 -11.13 -7.26 -17.88
C ILE A 211 -12.03 -8.49 -17.72
N SER A 212 -13.33 -8.30 -17.88
CA SER A 212 -14.30 -9.40 -18.03
C SER A 212 -15.09 -9.29 -19.33
N GLU A 213 -15.51 -10.42 -19.80
CA GLU A 213 -16.45 -10.53 -20.91
C GLU A 213 -17.87 -10.25 -20.40
N THR A 214 -18.59 -9.38 -21.09
CA THR A 214 -20.04 -9.21 -20.90
C THR A 214 -20.77 -9.96 -22.00
N SER A 215 -21.90 -10.57 -21.67
CA SER A 215 -22.71 -11.42 -22.57
C SER A 215 -23.08 -10.79 -23.92
N ASN A 216 -22.89 -9.47 -24.09
CA ASN A 216 -23.21 -8.70 -25.29
C ASN A 216 -21.98 -7.96 -25.88
N ALA A 217 -20.77 -8.42 -25.61
CA ALA A 217 -19.55 -7.77 -26.13
C ALA A 217 -19.39 -8.01 -27.64
N ARG A 218 -20.13 -7.25 -28.43
CA ARG A 218 -19.77 -7.06 -29.84
C ARG A 218 -18.66 -6.02 -29.90
N ILE A 219 -17.45 -6.41 -30.25
CA ILE A 219 -16.41 -5.44 -30.64
C ILE A 219 -16.89 -4.84 -31.95
N ASN A 220 -17.65 -3.75 -31.84
CA ASN A 220 -18.13 -3.02 -33.02
C ASN A 220 -16.90 -2.60 -33.82
N ASN A 221 -16.97 -2.73 -35.15
CA ASN A 221 -15.96 -2.23 -36.07
C ASN A 221 -16.02 -0.70 -36.09
N ILE A 222 -15.48 -0.07 -35.04
CA ILE A 222 -15.32 1.37 -34.97
C ILE A 222 -14.07 1.68 -35.78
N SER A 223 -14.19 2.54 -36.79
CA SER A 223 -13.03 3.10 -37.50
C SER A 223 -12.25 3.98 -36.53
N MET A 224 -11.26 3.37 -35.85
CA MET A 224 -10.43 4.04 -34.86
C MET A 224 -8.97 3.89 -35.23
N THR A 225 -8.18 4.93 -34.94
CA THR A 225 -6.73 4.83 -34.92
C THR A 225 -6.33 4.13 -33.63
N TYR A 226 -5.83 2.90 -33.74
CA TYR A 226 -5.38 2.15 -32.56
C TYR A 226 -4.00 2.64 -32.11
N PRO A 227 -3.77 2.79 -30.79
CA PRO A 227 -2.45 3.16 -30.26
C PRO A 227 -1.42 2.06 -30.54
N LYS A 228 -0.15 2.45 -30.65
CA LYS A 228 0.97 1.51 -30.78
C LYS A 228 1.37 0.98 -29.40
N LEU A 229 0.57 0.08 -28.85
CA LEU A 229 0.85 -0.52 -27.56
C LEU A 229 2.11 -1.40 -27.63
N THR A 230 3.10 -1.06 -26.80
CA THR A 230 4.34 -1.83 -26.66
C THR A 230 4.36 -2.65 -25.37
N ARG A 231 3.65 -2.20 -24.34
CA ARG A 231 3.58 -2.90 -23.05
C ARG A 231 2.15 -2.96 -22.55
N ILE A 232 1.74 -4.15 -22.10
CA ILE A 232 0.40 -4.34 -21.55
C ILE A 232 0.42 -5.31 -20.38
N SER A 233 -0.31 -4.96 -19.29
CA SER A 233 -0.51 -5.83 -18.14
C SER A 233 -2.00 -5.94 -17.83
N LEU A 234 -2.56 -7.15 -17.94
CA LEU A 234 -3.99 -7.42 -17.83
C LEU A 234 -4.27 -8.54 -16.84
N LYS A 235 -5.41 -8.43 -16.15
CA LYS A 235 -6.03 -9.53 -15.41
C LYS A 235 -7.34 -9.89 -16.11
N LEU A 236 -7.44 -11.08 -16.67
CA LEU A 236 -8.60 -11.54 -17.40
C LEU A 236 -9.46 -12.45 -16.51
N TRP A 237 -10.54 -11.90 -16.01
CA TRP A 237 -11.50 -12.62 -15.18
C TRP A 237 -12.71 -13.02 -16.03
N ARG A 238 -12.93 -14.33 -16.22
CA ARG A 238 -14.05 -14.85 -17.03
C ARG A 238 -14.06 -14.30 -18.46
N MET A 239 -12.91 -14.21 -19.10
CA MET A 239 -12.75 -13.86 -20.50
C MET A 239 -12.28 -15.10 -21.25
N SER A 240 -12.97 -15.49 -22.33
CA SER A 240 -12.59 -16.62 -23.14
C SER A 240 -11.31 -16.33 -23.93
N PHE A 241 -10.52 -17.39 -24.22
CA PHE A 241 -9.33 -17.26 -25.05
C PHE A 241 -9.66 -16.70 -26.45
N ASP A 242 -10.82 -17.05 -27.01
CA ASP A 242 -11.22 -16.58 -28.34
C ASP A 242 -11.54 -15.07 -28.35
N SER A 243 -12.19 -14.56 -27.31
CA SER A 243 -12.41 -13.12 -27.13
C SER A 243 -11.09 -12.37 -26.93
N PHE A 244 -10.16 -12.96 -26.17
CA PHE A 244 -8.81 -12.41 -26.02
C PHE A 244 -8.04 -12.40 -27.35
N LYS A 245 -8.11 -13.47 -28.16
CA LYS A 245 -7.53 -13.53 -29.50
C LYS A 245 -8.05 -12.41 -30.39
N LEU A 246 -9.35 -12.11 -30.34
CA LEU A 246 -9.92 -11.00 -31.08
C LEU A 246 -9.37 -9.64 -30.64
N LEU A 247 -9.15 -9.44 -29.34
CA LEU A 247 -8.49 -8.25 -28.81
C LEU A 247 -7.05 -8.13 -29.33
N CYS A 248 -6.29 -9.22 -29.28
CA CYS A 248 -4.89 -9.28 -29.76
C CYS A 248 -4.78 -8.90 -31.23
N SER A 249 -5.65 -9.43 -32.08
CA SER A 249 -5.64 -9.16 -33.52
C SER A 249 -5.82 -7.69 -33.88
N LYS A 250 -6.45 -6.90 -33.00
CA LYS A 250 -6.69 -5.46 -33.22
C LYS A 250 -5.62 -4.56 -32.62
N LEU A 251 -5.04 -4.93 -31.47
CA LEU A 251 -4.27 -3.99 -30.63
C LEU A 251 -2.79 -4.38 -30.45
N PHE A 252 -2.41 -5.66 -30.60
CA PHE A 252 -1.15 -6.14 -30.04
C PHE A 252 -0.02 -6.36 -31.05
N TYR A 253 -0.19 -5.89 -32.28
CA TYR A 253 0.83 -6.08 -33.33
C TYR A 253 2.22 -5.50 -32.96
N HIS A 254 2.25 -4.39 -32.24
CA HIS A 254 3.49 -3.74 -31.79
C HIS A 254 3.95 -4.16 -30.39
N LEU A 255 3.28 -5.15 -29.78
CA LEU A 255 3.52 -5.51 -28.39
C LEU A 255 4.89 -6.16 -28.19
N GLU A 256 5.67 -5.62 -27.26
CA GLU A 256 6.98 -6.15 -26.84
C GLU A 256 6.89 -6.87 -25.49
N VAL A 257 6.00 -6.43 -24.60
CA VAL A 257 5.83 -6.95 -23.24
C VAL A 257 4.36 -7.24 -22.97
N LEU A 258 4.05 -8.51 -22.74
CA LEU A 258 2.73 -8.97 -22.30
C LEU A 258 2.85 -9.56 -20.89
N SER A 259 2.19 -8.94 -19.91
CA SER A 259 1.94 -9.52 -18.59
C SER A 259 0.46 -9.82 -18.45
N ILE A 260 0.11 -11.09 -18.26
CA ILE A 260 -1.27 -11.52 -18.25
C ILE A 260 -1.53 -12.54 -17.14
N CYS A 261 -2.60 -12.30 -16.39
CA CYS A 261 -3.11 -13.21 -15.39
C CYS A 261 -4.53 -13.64 -15.78
N THR A 262 -4.77 -14.95 -15.91
CA THR A 262 -6.04 -15.52 -16.39
C THR A 262 -6.63 -16.49 -15.38
N ARG A 263 -7.91 -16.77 -15.51
CA ARG A 263 -8.66 -17.70 -14.66
C ARG A 263 -9.91 -18.21 -15.40
N ALA A 264 -10.35 -19.40 -15.05
CA ALA A 264 -11.67 -19.95 -15.47
C ALA A 264 -11.82 -20.39 -16.94
N ASP A 265 -10.80 -20.29 -17.78
CA ASP A 265 -10.84 -20.86 -19.15
C ASP A 265 -9.55 -21.63 -19.44
N ASP A 266 -9.60 -22.95 -19.42
CA ASP A 266 -8.45 -23.84 -19.62
C ASP A 266 -7.84 -23.77 -21.04
N HIS A 267 -8.54 -23.15 -21.99
CA HIS A 267 -7.97 -22.89 -23.31
C HIS A 267 -6.70 -22.01 -23.24
N TYR A 268 -6.53 -21.25 -22.17
CA TYR A 268 -5.27 -20.53 -21.90
C TYR A 268 -4.09 -21.46 -21.55
N LEU A 269 -4.32 -22.72 -21.19
CA LEU A 269 -3.28 -23.72 -20.94
C LEU A 269 -2.86 -24.46 -22.22
N ILE A 270 -3.48 -24.19 -23.38
CA ILE A 270 -3.14 -24.82 -24.64
C ILE A 270 -1.98 -24.07 -25.31
N ALA A 271 -0.77 -24.61 -25.19
CA ALA A 271 0.46 -24.00 -25.69
C ALA A 271 0.43 -23.66 -27.19
N ASP A 272 -0.15 -24.54 -28.03
CA ASP A 272 -0.25 -24.35 -29.48
C ASP A 272 -1.11 -23.14 -29.85
N ARG A 273 -2.19 -22.87 -29.10
CA ARG A 273 -3.03 -21.69 -29.30
C ARG A 273 -2.25 -20.39 -29.05
N TRP A 274 -1.45 -20.36 -27.98
CA TRP A 274 -0.57 -19.25 -27.69
C TRP A 274 0.51 -19.06 -28.75
N GLN A 275 1.15 -20.15 -29.19
CA GLN A 275 2.16 -20.10 -30.23
C GLN A 275 1.60 -19.46 -31.50
N GLN A 276 0.44 -19.92 -31.99
CA GLN A 276 -0.23 -19.35 -33.14
C GLN A 276 -0.63 -17.88 -32.94
N LEU A 277 -1.15 -17.55 -31.78
CA LEU A 277 -1.55 -16.18 -31.42
C LEU A 277 -0.36 -15.22 -31.45
N ILE A 278 0.76 -15.62 -30.85
CA ILE A 278 1.98 -14.83 -30.79
C ILE A 278 2.58 -14.62 -32.17
N ILE A 279 2.73 -15.70 -32.96
CA ILE A 279 3.28 -15.61 -34.30
C ILE A 279 2.45 -14.69 -35.21
N ASN A 280 1.12 -14.80 -35.14
CA ASN A 280 0.24 -14.09 -36.06
C ASN A 280 -0.06 -12.64 -35.64
N HIS A 281 -0.09 -12.35 -34.36
CA HIS A 281 -0.61 -11.06 -33.86
C HIS A 281 0.35 -10.29 -32.93
N MET A 282 1.45 -10.91 -32.46
CA MET A 282 2.42 -10.29 -31.55
C MET A 282 3.86 -10.62 -31.98
N PRO A 283 4.27 -10.32 -33.24
CA PRO A 283 5.56 -10.74 -33.78
C PRO A 283 6.77 -10.14 -33.04
N ASN A 284 6.56 -8.98 -32.36
CA ASN A 284 7.61 -8.27 -31.64
C ASN A 284 7.69 -8.66 -30.15
N LEU A 285 6.90 -9.63 -29.69
CA LEU A 285 6.83 -10.01 -28.28
C LEU A 285 8.16 -10.59 -27.79
N ARG A 286 8.78 -9.92 -26.82
CA ARG A 286 10.06 -10.28 -26.19
C ARG A 286 9.90 -10.82 -24.79
N ILE A 287 8.91 -10.29 -24.05
CA ILE A 287 8.63 -10.64 -22.66
C ILE A 287 7.19 -11.14 -22.56
N PHE A 288 7.05 -12.40 -22.18
CA PHE A 288 5.76 -13.05 -21.95
C PHE A 288 5.64 -13.49 -20.49
N ASP A 289 5.09 -12.61 -19.63
CA ASP A 289 4.78 -12.91 -18.24
C ASP A 289 3.35 -13.44 -18.17
N PHE A 290 3.19 -14.74 -17.99
CA PHE A 290 1.92 -15.43 -18.01
C PHE A 290 1.65 -16.09 -16.65
N GLN A 291 0.40 -15.97 -16.17
CA GLN A 291 -0.11 -16.70 -15.01
C GLN A 291 -1.53 -17.15 -15.27
N HIS A 292 -1.81 -18.40 -14.95
CA HIS A 292 -3.15 -18.97 -15.01
C HIS A 292 -3.48 -19.67 -13.70
N TYR A 293 -4.61 -19.28 -13.09
CA TYR A 293 -5.18 -20.00 -11.95
C TYR A 293 -6.18 -21.04 -12.48
N TRP A 294 -5.86 -22.29 -12.21
CA TRP A 294 -6.70 -23.42 -12.54
C TRP A 294 -7.51 -23.82 -11.31
N GLU A 295 -8.85 -23.92 -11.50
CA GLU A 295 -9.82 -24.29 -10.49
C GLU A 295 -10.59 -25.50 -11.00
N PRO A 296 -10.30 -26.72 -10.52
CA PRO A 296 -11.02 -27.91 -10.93
C PRO A 296 -12.48 -27.84 -10.46
N LEU A 297 -13.38 -28.38 -11.28
CA LEU A 297 -14.79 -28.50 -10.93
C LEU A 297 -14.99 -29.63 -9.91
N ASP A 298 -14.17 -30.68 -10.01
CA ASP A 298 -14.19 -31.87 -9.15
C ASP A 298 -12.78 -32.25 -8.71
N ASP A 299 -12.65 -32.85 -7.51
CA ASP A 299 -11.36 -33.35 -6.96
C ASP A 299 -10.92 -34.67 -7.60
N ASN A 300 -11.16 -34.85 -8.90
CA ASN A 300 -10.85 -36.07 -9.63
C ASN A 300 -9.42 -36.10 -10.16
N ASN A 301 -8.70 -37.19 -9.95
CA ASN A 301 -7.34 -37.42 -10.50
C ASN A 301 -7.26 -37.30 -12.02
N THR A 302 -8.37 -37.42 -12.74
CA THR A 302 -8.45 -37.31 -14.20
C THR A 302 -8.24 -35.88 -14.67
N GLU A 303 -8.82 -34.89 -14.00
CA GLU A 303 -8.62 -33.47 -14.32
C GLU A 303 -7.18 -33.02 -14.11
N GLN A 304 -6.56 -33.49 -13.03
CA GLN A 304 -5.14 -33.19 -12.74
C GLN A 304 -4.20 -33.76 -13.82
N ARG A 305 -4.45 -34.98 -14.31
CA ARG A 305 -3.69 -35.56 -15.44
C ARG A 305 -3.86 -34.74 -16.71
N THR A 306 -5.06 -34.30 -17.01
CA THR A 306 -5.34 -33.45 -18.17
C THR A 306 -4.62 -32.12 -18.07
N TYR A 307 -4.61 -31.50 -16.89
CA TYR A 307 -3.88 -30.28 -16.61
C TYR A 307 -2.38 -30.44 -16.91
N HIS A 308 -1.73 -31.50 -16.44
CA HIS A 308 -0.31 -31.75 -16.71
C HIS A 308 -0.02 -31.95 -18.20
N LEU A 309 -0.87 -32.68 -18.93
CA LEU A 309 -0.72 -32.87 -20.38
C LEU A 309 -0.79 -31.54 -21.15
N LEU A 310 -1.60 -30.59 -20.69
CA LEU A 310 -1.71 -29.27 -21.32
C LEU A 310 -0.45 -28.43 -21.08
N ILE A 311 0.04 -28.36 -19.82
CA ILE A 311 1.17 -27.51 -19.47
C ILE A 311 2.51 -28.05 -19.99
N ASP A 312 2.66 -29.36 -20.16
CA ASP A 312 3.89 -29.98 -20.66
C ASP A 312 4.24 -29.52 -22.09
N ARG A 313 3.27 -29.11 -22.89
CA ARG A 313 3.49 -28.59 -24.24
C ARG A 313 4.20 -27.22 -24.28
N PHE A 314 4.26 -26.50 -23.15
CA PHE A 314 5.04 -25.27 -23.01
C PHE A 314 6.57 -25.51 -22.94
N THR A 315 7.03 -26.73 -23.20
CA THR A 315 8.44 -27.10 -23.31
C THR A 315 8.88 -27.31 -24.75
N SER A 316 8.06 -27.00 -25.74
CA SER A 316 8.43 -27.11 -27.16
C SER A 316 9.56 -26.15 -27.56
N SER A 317 10.20 -26.39 -28.71
CA SER A 317 11.29 -25.57 -29.26
C SER A 317 10.91 -24.07 -29.36
N PHE A 318 9.64 -23.78 -29.64
CA PHE A 318 9.15 -22.40 -29.72
C PHE A 318 9.39 -21.61 -28.42
N TRP A 319 9.11 -22.22 -27.26
CA TRP A 319 9.25 -21.62 -25.94
C TRP A 319 10.72 -21.55 -25.52
N ILE A 320 11.46 -22.64 -25.69
CA ILE A 320 12.88 -22.76 -25.34
C ILE A 320 13.73 -21.72 -26.10
N THR A 321 13.52 -21.59 -27.40
CA THR A 321 14.28 -20.64 -28.25
C THR A 321 14.06 -19.18 -27.80
N ARG A 322 12.88 -18.86 -27.25
CA ARG A 322 12.57 -17.52 -26.70
C ARG A 322 13.01 -17.36 -25.28
N GLN A 323 13.58 -18.40 -24.67
CA GLN A 323 13.97 -18.43 -23.25
C GLN A 323 12.77 -18.13 -22.31
N TRP A 324 11.57 -18.58 -22.68
CA TRP A 324 10.39 -18.49 -21.84
C TRP A 324 10.16 -19.80 -21.13
N PHE A 325 10.33 -19.76 -19.81
CA PHE A 325 10.24 -20.94 -18.96
C PHE A 325 9.05 -20.80 -18.01
N PHE A 326 8.46 -21.92 -17.68
CA PHE A 326 7.24 -21.97 -16.88
C PHE A 326 7.38 -22.99 -15.75
N ALA A 327 6.65 -22.73 -14.66
CA ALA A 327 6.47 -23.65 -13.55
C ALA A 327 5.00 -23.71 -13.15
N HIS A 328 4.66 -24.66 -12.31
CA HIS A 328 3.35 -24.77 -11.73
C HIS A 328 3.45 -25.16 -10.25
N GLN A 329 2.41 -24.81 -9.49
CA GLN A 329 2.24 -25.21 -8.09
C GLN A 329 0.83 -25.73 -7.89
N HIS A 330 0.69 -26.87 -7.24
CA HIS A 330 -0.59 -27.36 -6.73
C HIS A 330 -0.70 -26.98 -5.26
N PHE A 331 -1.85 -26.45 -4.89
CA PHE A 331 -2.13 -26.07 -3.51
C PHE A 331 -3.57 -26.37 -3.14
N SER A 332 -3.86 -26.45 -1.84
CA SER A 332 -5.22 -26.66 -1.36
C SER A 332 -5.80 -25.37 -0.82
N ARG A 333 -6.92 -24.94 -1.38
CA ARG A 333 -7.67 -23.78 -0.90
C ARG A 333 -9.06 -24.23 -0.47
N ARG A 334 -9.37 -24.11 0.83
CA ARG A 334 -10.66 -24.55 1.42
C ARG A 334 -11.01 -26.03 1.14
N GLY A 335 -9.99 -26.88 1.03
CA GLY A 335 -10.17 -28.30 0.75
C GLY A 335 -10.29 -28.67 -0.73
N ILE A 336 -10.29 -27.69 -1.63
CA ILE A 336 -10.24 -27.89 -3.08
C ILE A 336 -8.79 -27.81 -3.54
N ARG A 337 -8.39 -28.68 -4.46
CA ARG A 337 -7.03 -28.70 -5.04
C ARG A 337 -6.99 -27.72 -6.21
N ASP A 338 -6.42 -26.56 -5.97
CA ASP A 338 -6.16 -25.55 -6.99
C ASP A 338 -4.76 -25.73 -7.56
N ALA A 339 -4.51 -25.14 -8.74
CA ALA A 339 -3.17 -25.03 -9.28
C ALA A 339 -2.93 -23.65 -9.89
N VAL A 340 -1.67 -23.22 -9.90
CA VAL A 340 -1.23 -22.04 -10.63
C VAL A 340 -0.10 -22.42 -11.58
N PHE A 341 -0.26 -22.07 -12.86
CA PHE A 341 0.75 -22.16 -13.90
C PHE A 341 1.29 -20.76 -14.18
N TYR A 342 2.60 -20.58 -14.20
CA TYR A 342 3.19 -19.24 -14.33
C TYR A 342 4.58 -19.28 -14.99
N SER A 343 4.94 -18.14 -15.61
CA SER A 343 6.28 -17.93 -16.14
C SER A 343 7.30 -17.73 -15.03
N THR A 344 8.45 -18.39 -15.14
CA THR A 344 9.60 -18.23 -14.24
C THR A 344 10.65 -17.29 -14.82
N HIS A 345 10.68 -17.15 -16.12
CA HIS A 345 11.49 -16.19 -16.85
C HIS A 345 10.65 -15.59 -17.99
N PRO A 346 10.45 -14.28 -18.02
CA PRO A 346 10.93 -13.21 -17.14
C PRO A 346 10.30 -13.24 -15.75
N TYR A 347 11.02 -12.73 -14.75
CA TYR A 347 10.53 -12.67 -13.37
C TYR A 347 9.37 -11.70 -13.23
N ARG A 348 8.42 -12.11 -12.39
CA ARG A 348 7.22 -11.34 -12.08
C ARG A 348 7.50 -10.34 -10.96
N ASN A 349 6.77 -9.21 -10.96
CA ASN A 349 6.88 -8.22 -9.89
C ASN A 349 6.20 -8.69 -8.58
N LEU A 350 5.10 -9.46 -8.70
CA LEU A 350 4.39 -10.10 -7.59
C LEU A 350 4.56 -11.61 -7.69
N TYR A 351 4.98 -12.23 -6.61
CA TYR A 351 5.06 -13.68 -6.48
C TYR A 351 4.16 -14.16 -5.35
N GLU A 352 3.37 -15.20 -5.61
CA GLU A 352 2.51 -15.84 -4.62
C GLU A 352 3.05 -17.23 -4.32
N LEU A 353 3.41 -17.46 -3.07
CA LEU A 353 3.95 -18.72 -2.58
C LEU A 353 2.86 -19.46 -1.79
N HIS A 354 2.45 -20.60 -2.31
CA HIS A 354 1.40 -21.44 -1.73
C HIS A 354 1.97 -22.69 -1.05
N GLU A 355 1.26 -23.20 -0.03
CA GLU A 355 1.57 -24.51 0.57
C GLU A 355 1.40 -25.62 -0.47
N ARG A 356 2.36 -26.55 -0.56
CA ARG A 356 2.24 -27.72 -1.43
C ARG A 356 1.08 -28.63 -1.00
N ALA A 357 0.33 -29.13 -1.96
CA ALA A 357 -0.62 -30.21 -1.70
C ALA A 357 0.16 -31.47 -1.26
N HIS A 358 -0.31 -32.16 -0.22
CA HIS A 358 0.40 -33.30 0.39
C HIS A 358 0.75 -34.46 -0.57
N ASN A 359 0.07 -34.56 -1.71
CA ASN A 359 0.26 -35.63 -2.70
C ASN A 359 0.80 -35.09 -4.03
N ASP A 360 1.42 -33.90 -4.05
CA ASP A 360 1.98 -33.34 -5.26
C ASP A 360 3.32 -33.99 -5.60
N ALA A 361 3.29 -34.96 -6.51
CA ALA A 361 4.48 -35.63 -7.05
C ALA A 361 5.26 -34.77 -8.06
N CYS A 362 4.73 -33.58 -8.41
CA CYS A 362 5.34 -32.72 -9.42
C CYS A 362 6.57 -32.01 -8.85
N PRO A 363 7.74 -32.14 -9.45
CA PRO A 363 8.91 -31.39 -9.01
C PRO A 363 8.66 -29.90 -9.24
N ARG A 364 8.90 -29.06 -8.23
CA ARG A 364 9.01 -27.62 -8.40
C ARG A 364 10.17 -27.35 -9.36
N ARG A 365 9.88 -26.77 -10.53
CA ARG A 365 10.94 -26.36 -11.46
C ARG A 365 11.47 -24.96 -11.17
N ASP A 366 10.82 -24.25 -10.24
CA ASP A 366 11.23 -22.89 -9.86
C ASP A 366 12.17 -22.99 -8.66
N GLU A 367 13.46 -22.94 -8.94
CA GLU A 367 14.54 -23.01 -7.94
C GLU A 367 15.49 -21.82 -8.11
N GLY A 368 16.09 -21.36 -7.00
CA GLY A 368 17.10 -20.33 -7.03
C GLY A 368 16.59 -18.91 -6.80
N LYS A 369 17.04 -17.94 -7.59
CA LYS A 369 16.75 -16.51 -7.36
C LYS A 369 15.57 -16.03 -8.19
N ASN A 370 14.61 -15.40 -7.53
CA ASN A 370 13.47 -14.72 -8.15
C ASN A 370 13.52 -13.21 -7.85
N LEU A 371 13.35 -12.37 -8.87
CA LEU A 371 13.50 -10.92 -8.76
C LEU A 371 12.21 -10.17 -8.38
N ALA A 372 11.19 -10.88 -7.92
CA ALA A 372 9.94 -10.26 -7.46
C ALA A 372 10.21 -9.24 -6.34
N ARG A 373 9.52 -8.10 -6.42
CA ARG A 373 9.59 -7.05 -5.40
C ARG A 373 8.54 -7.23 -4.31
N ARG A 374 7.41 -7.84 -4.64
CA ARG A 374 6.34 -8.16 -3.71
C ARG A 374 6.16 -9.66 -3.63
N VAL A 375 6.14 -10.18 -2.41
CA VAL A 375 5.95 -11.61 -2.17
C VAL A 375 4.82 -11.80 -1.17
N ASN A 376 3.84 -12.61 -1.56
CA ASN A 376 2.76 -13.04 -0.70
C ASN A 376 2.99 -14.52 -0.34
N ILE A 377 2.97 -14.84 0.94
CA ILE A 377 3.05 -16.22 1.44
C ILE A 377 1.69 -16.58 2.00
N ASP A 378 1.01 -17.53 1.37
CA ASP A 378 -0.38 -17.90 1.68
C ASP A 378 -0.50 -18.82 2.93
N ASP A 379 0.57 -19.54 3.26
CA ASP A 379 0.66 -20.35 4.49
C ASP A 379 2.14 -20.43 4.92
N TYR A 380 2.41 -20.45 6.22
CA TYR A 380 3.79 -20.57 6.72
C TYR A 380 4.52 -21.81 6.21
N ARG A 381 3.80 -22.91 5.98
CA ARG A 381 4.36 -24.16 5.43
C ARG A 381 4.88 -23.99 4.00
N ALA A 382 4.39 -22.99 3.28
CA ALA A 382 4.92 -22.66 1.96
C ALA A 382 6.39 -22.21 2.01
N ALA A 383 6.80 -21.56 3.10
CA ALA A 383 8.18 -21.13 3.30
C ALA A 383 9.09 -22.25 3.80
N THR A 384 8.53 -23.27 4.48
CA THR A 384 9.30 -24.37 5.04
C THR A 384 9.99 -25.18 3.93
N ASN A 385 11.31 -25.31 4.00
CA ASN A 385 12.13 -26.00 2.99
C ASN A 385 12.02 -25.39 1.57
N CYS A 386 11.69 -24.09 1.47
CA CYS A 386 11.65 -23.40 0.19
C CYS A 386 13.06 -23.01 -0.27
N SER A 387 13.46 -23.46 -1.47
CA SER A 387 14.77 -23.15 -2.07
C SER A 387 14.81 -21.80 -2.78
N LEU A 388 13.66 -21.13 -2.93
CA LEU A 388 13.56 -19.85 -3.61
C LEU A 388 14.12 -18.71 -2.76
N GLN A 389 14.84 -17.80 -3.43
CA GLN A 389 15.36 -16.57 -2.84
C GLN A 389 14.79 -15.35 -3.57
N PHE A 390 14.40 -14.33 -2.81
CA PHE A 390 13.84 -13.07 -3.31
C PHE A 390 14.75 -11.88 -2.96
N PRO A 391 15.90 -11.73 -3.62
CA PRO A 391 16.90 -10.73 -3.27
C PRO A 391 16.46 -9.28 -3.52
N CYS A 392 15.41 -9.08 -4.30
CA CYS A 392 14.88 -7.76 -4.67
C CYS A 392 13.55 -7.43 -3.95
N ALA A 393 13.07 -8.29 -3.06
CA ALA A 393 11.81 -8.07 -2.36
C ALA A 393 11.89 -6.86 -1.43
N THR A 394 10.91 -5.98 -1.55
CA THR A 394 10.70 -4.80 -0.71
C THR A 394 9.41 -4.88 0.10
N GLU A 395 8.48 -5.75 -0.32
CA GLU A 395 7.19 -5.95 0.32
C GLU A 395 6.97 -7.43 0.61
N LEU A 396 6.65 -7.77 1.85
CA LEU A 396 6.31 -9.12 2.30
C LEU A 396 4.94 -9.12 2.95
N SER A 397 4.07 -10.03 2.49
CA SER A 397 2.75 -10.25 3.08
C SER A 397 2.58 -11.71 3.47
N LEU A 398 2.21 -11.94 4.71
CA LEU A 398 1.89 -13.27 5.27
C LEU A 398 0.39 -13.41 5.38
N TRP A 399 -0.17 -14.44 4.75
CA TRP A 399 -1.62 -14.69 4.67
C TRP A 399 -1.94 -16.10 5.20
N GLY A 400 -3.23 -16.39 5.39
CA GLY A 400 -3.71 -17.73 5.71
C GLY A 400 -3.38 -18.19 7.12
N LYS A 401 -2.87 -19.40 7.29
CA LYS A 401 -2.54 -19.97 8.60
C LYS A 401 -1.19 -19.48 9.08
N GLY A 402 -1.12 -19.07 10.34
CA GLY A 402 0.12 -18.65 11.00
C GLY A 402 0.91 -19.83 11.58
N ALA A 403 2.20 -19.61 11.77
CA ALA A 403 3.13 -20.61 12.32
C ALA A 403 3.10 -20.66 13.86
N ARG A 404 1.96 -20.93 14.50
CA ARG A 404 1.86 -20.94 15.96
C ARG A 404 3.01 -21.75 16.59
N GLY A 405 3.85 -21.08 17.39
CA GLY A 405 4.95 -21.74 18.13
C GLY A 405 6.11 -22.27 17.29
N ASN A 406 6.11 -22.07 15.96
CA ASN A 406 7.20 -22.51 15.11
C ASN A 406 8.19 -21.35 14.84
N PHE A 407 9.24 -21.27 15.64
CA PHE A 407 10.31 -20.28 15.49
C PHE A 407 11.24 -20.56 14.30
N SER A 408 11.27 -21.79 13.76
CA SER A 408 12.06 -22.11 12.56
C SER A 408 11.59 -21.35 11.33
N PHE A 409 10.33 -20.90 11.29
CA PHE A 409 9.77 -20.11 10.22
C PHE A 409 10.55 -18.81 9.93
N ILE A 410 11.09 -18.15 10.96
CA ILE A 410 11.89 -16.93 10.80
C ILE A 410 13.23 -17.27 10.14
N ALA A 411 13.82 -18.41 10.48
CA ALA A 411 15.03 -18.90 9.81
C ALA A 411 14.75 -19.20 8.33
N ASP A 412 13.61 -19.84 8.01
CA ASP A 412 13.20 -20.11 6.63
C ASP A 412 13.04 -18.79 5.85
N LEU A 413 12.37 -17.79 6.44
CA LEU A 413 12.25 -16.46 5.83
C LEU A 413 13.61 -15.78 5.63
N SER A 414 14.56 -15.94 6.55
CA SER A 414 15.89 -15.34 6.44
C SER A 414 16.71 -15.91 5.28
N HIS A 415 16.46 -17.17 4.91
CA HIS A 415 17.03 -17.78 3.71
C HIS A 415 16.42 -17.26 2.42
N MET A 416 15.14 -16.90 2.46
CA MET A 416 14.40 -16.44 1.28
C MET A 416 14.58 -14.95 1.00
N PHE A 417 14.72 -14.12 2.04
CA PHE A 417 14.68 -12.66 1.93
C PHE A 417 15.91 -11.98 2.51
N HIS A 418 16.32 -10.90 1.85
CA HIS A 418 17.21 -9.91 2.47
C HIS A 418 16.38 -8.95 3.32
N PHE A 419 16.24 -9.22 4.60
CA PHE A 419 15.41 -8.46 5.54
C PHE A 419 15.72 -6.94 5.57
N SER A 420 16.97 -6.56 5.31
CA SER A 420 17.38 -5.15 5.21
C SER A 420 16.77 -4.40 4.01
N LYS A 421 16.21 -5.09 3.03
CA LYS A 421 15.55 -4.48 1.87
C LYS A 421 14.05 -4.32 2.05
N LEU A 422 13.44 -5.03 3.00
CA LEU A 422 12.02 -4.97 3.25
C LEU A 422 11.65 -3.61 3.87
N THR A 423 10.69 -2.95 3.25
CA THR A 423 10.17 -1.64 3.63
C THR A 423 8.70 -1.70 4.06
N HIS A 424 7.96 -2.69 3.55
CA HIS A 424 6.55 -2.92 3.87
C HIS A 424 6.36 -4.35 4.36
N PHE A 425 5.65 -4.49 5.46
CA PHE A 425 5.34 -5.79 6.04
C PHE A 425 3.86 -5.88 6.40
N SER A 426 3.20 -6.96 6.00
CA SER A 426 1.79 -7.21 6.26
C SER A 426 1.57 -8.60 6.83
N VAL A 427 0.78 -8.71 7.90
CA VAL A 427 0.40 -9.99 8.52
C VAL A 427 -1.11 -10.10 8.56
N GLN A 428 -1.64 -11.05 7.80
CA GLN A 428 -3.07 -11.38 7.72
C GLN A 428 -3.34 -12.83 8.17
N CYS A 429 -2.51 -13.32 9.09
CA CYS A 429 -2.59 -14.69 9.61
C CYS A 429 -3.27 -14.68 10.99
N PRO A 430 -4.46 -15.27 11.15
CA PRO A 430 -5.18 -15.32 12.43
C PRO A 430 -4.38 -15.95 13.58
N ASP A 431 -3.56 -16.91 13.26
CA ASP A 431 -2.78 -17.72 14.21
C ASP A 431 -1.32 -17.26 14.38
N PHE A 432 -0.96 -16.11 13.85
CA PHE A 432 0.40 -15.57 13.99
C PHE A 432 0.62 -15.04 15.42
N GLY A 433 1.59 -15.57 16.14
CA GLY A 433 1.83 -15.23 17.56
C GLY A 433 2.52 -13.87 17.74
N LEU A 434 2.22 -13.19 18.86
CA LEU A 434 2.89 -11.93 19.20
C LEU A 434 4.41 -12.10 19.34
N ALA A 435 4.87 -13.18 19.98
CA ALA A 435 6.30 -13.46 20.14
C ALA A 435 7.01 -13.57 18.78
N GLN A 436 6.37 -14.21 17.80
CA GLN A 436 6.87 -14.32 16.44
C GLN A 436 6.89 -12.95 15.72
N LEU A 437 5.87 -12.11 15.96
CA LEU A 437 5.85 -10.74 15.41
C LEU A 437 7.02 -9.93 15.97
N ILE A 438 7.24 -9.96 17.28
CA ILE A 438 8.34 -9.27 17.94
C ILE A 438 9.69 -9.72 17.40
N GLU A 439 9.90 -11.03 17.33
CA GLU A 439 11.14 -11.61 16.81
C GLU A 439 11.37 -11.21 15.35
N LEU A 440 10.35 -11.31 14.51
CA LEU A 440 10.46 -10.93 13.11
C LEU A 440 10.73 -9.41 12.93
N LEU A 441 10.07 -8.54 13.71
CA LEU A 441 10.31 -7.10 13.67
C LEU A 441 11.76 -6.74 14.09
N ASN A 442 12.39 -7.52 14.96
CA ASN A 442 13.81 -7.35 15.29
C ASN A 442 14.76 -7.57 14.10
N HIS A 443 14.34 -8.42 13.16
CA HIS A 443 15.09 -8.71 11.93
C HIS A 443 14.76 -7.75 10.77
N LEU A 444 13.74 -6.89 10.90
CA LEU A 444 13.23 -6.00 9.85
C LEU A 444 13.57 -4.51 10.12
N PRO A 445 14.85 -4.10 10.02
CA PRO A 445 15.30 -2.77 10.48
C PRO A 445 14.77 -1.60 9.62
N ASN A 446 14.39 -1.84 8.38
CA ASN A 446 14.00 -0.80 7.42
C ASN A 446 12.51 -0.77 7.10
N VAL A 447 11.70 -1.58 7.79
CA VAL A 447 10.25 -1.53 7.65
C VAL A 447 9.71 -0.23 8.24
N HIS A 448 9.00 0.54 7.41
CA HIS A 448 8.33 1.77 7.82
C HIS A 448 6.79 1.68 7.73
N SER A 449 6.25 0.68 7.06
CA SER A 449 4.81 0.41 6.98
C SER A 449 4.49 -1.00 7.47
N LEU A 450 3.61 -1.09 8.48
CA LEU A 450 3.15 -2.33 9.08
C LEU A 450 1.64 -2.43 8.97
N ILE A 451 1.14 -3.53 8.40
CA ILE A 451 -0.28 -3.82 8.32
C ILE A 451 -0.57 -5.10 9.11
N LEU A 452 -1.45 -5.01 10.09
CA LEU A 452 -1.87 -6.13 10.92
C LEU A 452 -3.37 -6.36 10.81
N TYR A 453 -3.79 -7.61 11.04
CA TYR A 453 -5.20 -7.95 11.18
C TYR A 453 -5.48 -8.29 12.63
N ALA A 454 -6.40 -7.56 13.26
CA ALA A 454 -6.79 -7.75 14.64
C ALA A 454 -7.67 -9.00 14.78
N ASN A 455 -7.06 -10.17 14.74
CA ASN A 455 -7.73 -11.36 15.23
C ASN A 455 -7.35 -11.60 16.70
N THR A 456 -8.33 -11.82 17.52
CA THR A 456 -8.30 -11.82 19.00
C THR A 456 -7.30 -12.77 19.65
N SER A 457 -6.66 -13.68 18.89
CA SER A 457 -5.74 -14.67 19.43
C SER A 457 -4.30 -14.17 19.64
N TYR A 458 -3.89 -13.04 19.05
CA TYR A 458 -2.51 -12.54 19.17
C TYR A 458 -2.15 -12.00 20.55
N LEU A 459 -3.13 -11.71 21.38
CA LEU A 459 -2.96 -10.91 22.56
C LEU A 459 -3.59 -11.53 23.81
N SER A 460 -3.73 -12.85 23.83
CA SER A 460 -3.93 -13.52 25.10
C SER A 460 -2.69 -13.27 25.98
N SER A 461 -2.94 -12.76 27.15
CA SER A 461 -2.02 -12.17 28.14
C SER A 461 -0.85 -13.03 28.62
N GLU A 462 -0.54 -14.17 27.99
CA GLU A 462 0.41 -15.16 28.53
C GLU A 462 1.85 -15.04 28.01
N GLN A 463 2.16 -14.14 27.05
CA GLN A 463 3.46 -14.19 26.36
C GLN A 463 4.15 -12.82 26.18
N ILE A 464 4.15 -11.96 27.22
CA ILE A 464 4.80 -10.65 27.09
C ILE A 464 6.17 -10.67 27.81
N GLN A 465 7.22 -11.20 27.19
CA GLN A 465 8.55 -11.08 27.80
C GLN A 465 9.57 -10.19 27.10
N PRO A 466 9.73 -10.01 25.81
CA PRO A 466 10.86 -9.20 25.30
C PRO A 466 10.46 -7.92 24.55
N VAL A 467 9.47 -7.15 25.01
CA VAL A 467 9.04 -5.92 24.34
C VAL A 467 10.15 -4.84 24.27
N HIS A 468 11.09 -4.86 25.22
CA HIS A 468 12.14 -3.86 25.34
C HIS A 468 13.17 -3.82 24.17
N PHE A 469 13.36 -4.91 23.45
CA PHE A 469 14.43 -4.98 22.45
C PHE A 469 14.05 -4.42 21.06
N VAL A 470 12.77 -4.43 20.70
CA VAL A 470 12.31 -3.95 19.37
C VAL A 470 12.26 -2.44 19.29
N SER A 471 11.85 -1.77 20.37
CA SER A 471 11.46 -0.36 20.34
C SER A 471 12.53 0.60 19.82
N ASN A 472 13.79 0.40 20.19
CA ASN A 472 14.87 1.34 19.84
C ASN A 472 15.33 1.25 18.38
N LYS A 473 15.10 0.12 17.70
CA LYS A 473 15.51 -0.12 16.30
C LYS A 473 14.39 0.07 15.29
N SER A 474 13.13 0.04 15.74
CA SER A 474 11.96 0.13 14.85
C SER A 474 11.92 1.48 14.12
N ARG A 475 11.78 1.43 12.77
CA ARG A 475 11.56 2.59 11.90
C ARG A 475 10.11 2.72 11.44
N ILE A 476 9.21 1.92 12.00
CA ILE A 476 7.80 1.89 11.61
C ILE A 476 7.16 3.23 11.94
N SER A 477 6.72 3.93 10.91
CA SER A 477 6.05 5.23 11.00
C SER A 477 4.55 5.12 10.69
N ASN A 478 4.14 4.10 9.94
CA ASN A 478 2.75 3.88 9.55
C ASN A 478 2.28 2.51 10.03
N VAL A 479 1.22 2.49 10.82
CA VAL A 479 0.59 1.26 11.30
C VAL A 479 -0.87 1.25 10.89
N THR A 480 -1.31 0.18 10.26
CA THR A 480 -2.71 -0.08 9.90
C THR A 480 -3.16 -1.36 10.59
N ILE A 481 -4.23 -1.30 11.38
CA ILE A 481 -4.84 -2.47 12.01
C ILE A 481 -6.22 -2.69 11.38
N ARG A 482 -6.35 -3.78 10.65
CA ARG A 482 -7.61 -4.22 10.04
C ARG A 482 -8.39 -5.11 11.00
N GLY A 483 -9.69 -4.85 11.14
CA GLY A 483 -10.55 -5.50 12.13
C GLY A 483 -10.50 -4.79 13.49
N ARG A 484 -11.49 -5.08 14.32
CA ARG A 484 -11.71 -4.40 15.60
C ARG A 484 -10.58 -4.68 16.58
N CYS A 485 -9.96 -3.63 17.08
CA CYS A 485 -8.87 -3.72 18.03
C CYS A 485 -9.25 -3.19 19.42
N THR A 486 -8.61 -3.77 20.44
CA THR A 486 -8.77 -3.38 21.84
C THR A 486 -7.69 -2.37 22.23
N ILE A 487 -7.93 -1.64 23.33
CA ILE A 487 -6.95 -0.69 23.87
C ILE A 487 -5.62 -1.39 24.25
N GLN A 488 -5.68 -2.64 24.74
CA GLN A 488 -4.48 -3.40 25.10
C GLN A 488 -3.63 -3.70 23.87
N GLN A 489 -4.26 -4.01 22.72
CA GLN A 489 -3.59 -4.23 21.44
C GLN A 489 -2.91 -2.95 20.96
N ILE A 490 -3.60 -1.83 21.06
CA ILE A 490 -3.05 -0.53 20.68
C ILE A 490 -1.87 -0.17 21.56
N HIS A 491 -2.00 -0.29 22.88
CA HIS A 491 -0.92 -0.03 23.84
C HIS A 491 0.34 -0.84 23.53
N LEU A 492 0.17 -2.14 23.28
CA LEU A 492 1.27 -3.02 22.94
C LEU A 492 1.95 -2.60 21.63
N LEU A 493 1.17 -2.30 20.59
CA LEU A 493 1.71 -1.86 19.30
C LEU A 493 2.44 -0.51 19.40
N MET A 494 1.91 0.42 20.17
CA MET A 494 2.59 1.70 20.43
C MET A 494 3.93 1.49 21.17
N SER A 495 3.99 0.52 22.07
CA SER A 495 5.24 0.15 22.75
C SER A 495 6.25 -0.52 21.81
N LEU A 496 5.78 -1.34 20.86
CA LEU A 496 6.62 -1.98 19.85
C LEU A 496 7.11 -1.01 18.77
N CYS A 497 6.30 0.00 18.45
CA CYS A 497 6.53 0.93 17.36
C CYS A 497 6.51 2.40 17.85
N PRO A 498 7.51 2.84 18.65
CA PRO A 498 7.48 4.18 19.28
C PRO A 498 7.64 5.34 18.29
N ARG A 499 7.95 5.07 17.02
CA ARG A 499 8.08 6.09 15.96
C ARG A 499 6.85 6.21 15.08
N VAL A 500 5.71 5.64 15.49
CA VAL A 500 4.46 5.72 14.72
C VAL A 500 4.02 7.18 14.62
N LYS A 501 3.85 7.64 13.38
CA LYS A 501 3.36 8.96 12.99
C LYS A 501 1.88 8.90 12.59
N CYS A 502 1.49 7.83 11.88
CA CYS A 502 0.13 7.62 11.39
C CYS A 502 -0.39 6.27 11.86
N LEU A 503 -1.56 6.27 12.50
CA LEU A 503 -2.24 5.07 12.97
C LEU A 503 -3.63 4.96 12.33
N GLU A 504 -3.88 3.86 11.61
CA GLU A 504 -5.18 3.52 11.04
C GLU A 504 -5.76 2.31 11.78
N ILE A 505 -6.96 2.44 12.37
CA ILE A 505 -7.58 1.41 13.21
C ILE A 505 -9.08 1.29 12.94
N GLU A 506 -9.64 0.11 13.22
CA GLU A 506 -11.08 -0.12 13.33
C GLU A 506 -11.43 -0.34 14.80
N ILE A 507 -12.40 0.42 15.31
CA ILE A 507 -12.80 0.36 16.73
C ILE A 507 -14.32 0.38 16.87
N ASP A 508 -14.79 -0.15 18.00
CA ASP A 508 -16.18 0.02 18.41
C ASP A 508 -16.39 1.41 19.04
N GLU A 509 -17.60 1.93 18.92
CA GLU A 509 -17.94 3.30 19.38
C GLU A 509 -17.74 3.51 20.88
N ASP A 510 -17.98 2.47 21.68
CA ASP A 510 -17.79 2.46 23.13
C ASP A 510 -16.31 2.54 23.53
N GLN A 511 -15.40 2.08 22.67
CA GLN A 511 -13.96 2.13 22.87
C GLN A 511 -13.32 3.45 22.39
N LEU A 512 -14.03 4.24 21.56
CA LEU A 512 -13.49 5.45 20.94
C LEU A 512 -12.89 6.43 21.97
N GLU A 513 -13.66 6.79 23.00
CA GLU A 513 -13.21 7.78 23.98
C GLU A 513 -11.99 7.29 24.75
N LEU A 514 -12.00 6.02 25.15
CA LEU A 514 -10.92 5.42 25.91
C LEU A 514 -9.62 5.37 25.11
N ILE A 515 -9.70 4.95 23.86
CA ILE A 515 -8.55 4.83 22.96
C ILE A 515 -7.98 6.22 22.64
N VAL A 516 -8.83 7.19 22.31
CA VAL A 516 -8.37 8.53 21.96
C VAL A 516 -7.77 9.24 23.18
N ARG A 517 -8.38 9.11 24.35
CA ARG A 517 -7.77 9.63 25.59
C ARG A 517 -6.41 9.00 25.84
N PHE A 518 -6.30 7.68 25.71
CA PHE A 518 -5.02 6.99 25.85
C PHE A 518 -3.95 7.54 24.89
N LEU A 519 -4.27 7.66 23.60
CA LEU A 519 -3.31 8.10 22.58
C LEU A 519 -2.93 9.59 22.69
N LEU A 520 -3.82 10.45 23.21
CA LEU A 520 -3.60 11.89 23.32
C LEU A 520 -3.16 12.36 24.70
N PHE A 521 -3.41 11.57 25.76
CA PHE A 521 -3.16 11.96 27.14
C PHE A 521 -1.69 12.25 27.45
N GLU A 522 -0.77 11.58 26.82
CA GLU A 522 0.66 11.79 27.02
C GLU A 522 1.16 13.18 26.54
N LYS A 523 0.44 13.83 25.62
CA LYS A 523 0.80 15.18 25.15
C LYS A 523 0.43 16.30 26.13
N THR A 524 -0.52 16.07 27.02
CA THR A 524 -1.06 17.11 27.94
C THR A 524 -0.27 17.26 29.23
N ASN A 525 0.65 16.36 29.54
CA ASN A 525 1.42 16.42 30.79
C ASN A 525 2.39 17.62 30.89
N HIS A 526 2.57 18.40 29.83
CA HIS A 526 3.36 19.63 29.85
C HIS A 526 2.54 20.91 30.11
N ILE A 527 1.20 20.84 30.20
CA ILE A 527 0.34 22.03 30.35
C ILE A 527 -0.66 21.78 31.49
N GLN A 528 -0.38 22.41 32.61
CA GLN A 528 -1.24 22.80 33.73
C GLN A 528 -1.83 21.74 34.66
N SER A 529 -1.63 22.05 35.96
CA SER A 529 -1.98 21.34 37.19
C SER A 529 -3.49 21.25 37.57
N ASP A 530 -4.42 21.78 36.79
CA ASP A 530 -5.83 21.94 37.23
C ASP A 530 -6.79 20.79 36.85
N SER A 531 -6.34 19.77 36.15
CA SER A 531 -7.20 18.63 35.80
C SER A 531 -7.01 17.38 36.67
N LEU A 532 -6.53 17.55 37.90
CA LEU A 532 -6.21 16.44 38.84
C LEU A 532 -7.40 15.49 39.11
N LYS A 533 -8.63 15.97 39.13
CA LYS A 533 -9.82 15.14 39.44
C LYS A 533 -10.16 14.20 38.28
N THR A 534 -10.06 14.66 37.03
CA THR A 534 -10.28 13.83 35.82
C THR A 534 -9.14 12.86 35.64
N LYS A 535 -7.90 13.27 35.93
CA LYS A 535 -6.71 12.41 35.96
C LYS A 535 -6.85 11.25 36.93
N VAL A 536 -7.34 11.51 38.16
CA VAL A 536 -7.50 10.50 39.20
C VAL A 536 -8.59 9.47 38.84
N SER A 537 -9.69 9.90 38.21
CA SER A 537 -10.72 8.96 37.73
C SER A 537 -10.22 8.06 36.64
N PHE A 538 -9.55 8.64 35.63
CA PHE A 538 -8.95 7.90 34.52
C PHE A 538 -7.83 6.94 34.97
N LEU A 539 -6.96 7.41 35.88
CA LEU A 539 -5.91 6.57 36.45
C LEU A 539 -6.49 5.44 37.30
N LYS A 540 -7.64 5.60 37.94
CA LYS A 540 -8.31 4.53 38.69
C LYS A 540 -8.91 3.47 37.78
N GLU A 541 -9.53 3.84 36.65
CA GLU A 541 -10.00 2.87 35.66
C GLU A 541 -8.82 2.16 34.96
N PHE A 542 -7.79 2.91 34.66
CA PHE A 542 -6.56 2.38 34.06
C PHE A 542 -5.79 1.51 35.06
N ASP A 543 -5.72 1.91 36.34
CA ASP A 543 -5.10 1.14 37.42
C ASP A 543 -5.84 -0.19 37.70
N CYS A 544 -7.18 -0.22 37.53
CA CYS A 544 -7.94 -1.46 37.60
C CYS A 544 -7.62 -2.44 36.45
N LEU A 545 -7.49 -1.94 35.24
CA LEU A 545 -7.06 -2.72 34.08
C LEU A 545 -5.58 -3.15 34.19
N GLN A 546 -4.75 -2.25 34.71
CA GLN A 546 -3.33 -2.48 34.96
C GLN A 546 -3.09 -3.49 36.08
N ARG A 547 -3.86 -3.46 37.16
CA ARG A 547 -3.81 -4.46 38.25
C ARG A 547 -4.25 -5.84 37.79
N LYS A 548 -5.26 -5.94 36.93
CA LYS A 548 -5.61 -7.21 36.29
C LYS A 548 -4.47 -7.74 35.41
N PHE A 549 -3.81 -6.87 34.67
CA PHE A 549 -2.66 -7.18 33.83
C PHE A 549 -1.45 -7.64 34.66
N LEU A 550 -1.14 -6.92 35.73
CA LEU A 550 -0.04 -7.24 36.65
C LEU A 550 -0.32 -8.49 37.51
N TYR A 551 -1.57 -8.74 37.88
CA TYR A 551 -1.96 -9.98 38.57
C TYR A 551 -1.73 -11.20 37.68
N LEU A 552 -2.02 -11.09 36.37
CA LEU A 552 -1.72 -12.11 35.39
C LEU A 552 -0.20 -12.27 35.18
N PHE A 553 0.54 -11.16 35.20
CA PHE A 553 2.00 -11.13 35.05
C PHE A 553 2.74 -11.75 36.25
N SER A 554 2.30 -11.44 37.49
CA SER A 554 2.89 -12.00 38.71
C SER A 554 2.66 -13.50 38.85
N ARG A 555 1.56 -14.03 38.29
CA ARG A 555 1.22 -15.45 38.32
C ARG A 555 2.12 -16.29 37.40
N THR A 556 2.69 -15.69 36.35
CA THR A 556 3.60 -16.38 35.41
C THR A 556 5.07 -16.42 35.86
N GLN A 557 5.48 -15.54 36.80
CA GLN A 557 6.90 -15.41 37.18
C GLN A 557 7.29 -16.03 38.53
N ASN A 558 6.38 -16.56 39.34
CA ASN A 558 6.70 -17.09 40.70
C ASN A 558 7.57 -16.16 41.60
N LYS A 559 7.62 -14.84 41.30
CA LYS A 559 8.31 -13.84 42.11
C LYS A 559 7.31 -13.07 42.93
N LYS A 560 7.40 -13.20 44.24
CA LYS A 560 6.73 -12.30 45.18
C LYS A 560 7.35 -10.91 45.06
N LEU A 561 6.65 -9.98 44.45
CA LEU A 561 6.98 -8.56 44.48
C LEU A 561 6.71 -8.03 45.91
N THR A 562 7.70 -7.37 46.50
CA THR A 562 7.54 -6.71 47.78
C THR A 562 6.70 -5.42 47.64
N PRO A 563 5.92 -5.01 48.65
CA PRO A 563 5.03 -3.83 48.56
C PRO A 563 5.75 -2.48 48.41
N SER A 564 7.09 -2.47 48.44
CA SER A 564 7.92 -1.25 48.38
C SER A 564 8.40 -0.89 46.95
N ASP A 565 8.16 -1.75 45.98
CA ASP A 565 8.51 -1.42 44.59
C ASP A 565 7.42 -0.51 44.03
N ASP A 566 7.71 0.79 44.01
CA ASP A 566 6.80 1.82 43.50
C ASP A 566 6.60 1.66 41.99
N LEU A 567 5.59 0.84 41.66
CA LEU A 567 5.23 0.50 40.28
C LEU A 567 4.89 1.72 39.45
N SER A 568 4.44 2.80 40.09
CA SER A 568 4.15 4.06 39.43
C SER A 568 5.43 4.70 38.87
N THR A 569 6.54 4.59 39.59
CA THR A 569 7.84 5.11 39.18
C THR A 569 8.46 4.24 38.04
N PHE A 570 8.26 2.92 38.13
CA PHE A 570 8.74 2.00 37.08
C PHE A 570 7.97 2.18 35.76
N MET A 571 6.65 2.37 35.83
CA MET A 571 5.83 2.59 34.63
C MET A 571 6.01 4.00 34.06
N LEU A 572 6.26 5.01 34.89
CA LEU A 572 6.58 6.37 34.44
C LEU A 572 7.97 6.46 33.78
N SER A 573 8.93 5.65 34.22
CA SER A 573 10.26 5.60 33.60
C SER A 573 10.29 4.83 32.27
N GLN A 574 9.26 4.03 31.97
CA GLN A 574 9.13 3.26 30.71
C GLN A 574 8.17 3.89 29.71
N GLN A 575 7.44 4.92 30.08
CA GLN A 575 6.65 5.73 29.16
C GLN A 575 7.59 6.56 28.29
N SER A 576 8.19 5.92 27.26
CA SER A 576 8.70 6.68 26.13
C SER A 576 7.49 7.36 25.49
N SER A 577 7.29 8.63 25.82
CA SER A 577 6.22 9.45 25.25
C SER A 577 6.21 9.29 23.75
N ASN A 578 5.13 8.78 23.18
CA ASN A 578 4.96 8.62 21.75
C ASN A 578 4.62 9.99 21.12
N ASN A 579 5.55 10.95 21.29
CA ASN A 579 5.43 12.33 20.80
C ASN A 579 5.34 12.43 19.28
N ASN A 580 5.50 11.29 18.58
CA ASN A 580 5.54 11.24 17.13
C ASN A 580 4.17 11.07 16.47
N LEU A 581 3.16 10.56 17.18
CA LEU A 581 1.83 10.36 16.61
C LEU A 581 1.13 11.71 16.36
N PHE A 582 0.67 11.94 15.14
CA PHE A 582 -0.05 13.15 14.76
C PHE A 582 -1.21 12.90 13.77
N SER A 583 -1.46 11.65 13.41
CA SER A 583 -2.58 11.29 12.54
C SER A 583 -3.24 10.00 12.99
N LEU A 584 -4.55 10.06 13.22
CA LEU A 584 -5.42 8.92 13.47
C LEU A 584 -6.45 8.80 12.35
N CYS A 585 -6.68 7.58 11.90
CA CYS A 585 -7.72 7.26 10.94
C CYS A 585 -8.54 6.08 11.48
N PHE A 586 -9.84 6.26 11.58
CA PHE A 586 -10.78 5.23 12.02
C PHE A 586 -11.54 4.68 10.81
N PHE A 587 -11.51 3.36 10.62
CA PHE A 587 -12.29 2.68 9.59
C PHE A 587 -13.73 2.45 10.04
N ASN A 588 -14.67 2.53 9.10
CA ASN A 588 -16.08 2.24 9.32
C ASN A 588 -16.68 2.95 10.55
N PRO A 589 -16.48 4.29 10.69
CA PRO A 589 -17.00 5.03 11.83
C PRO A 589 -18.52 4.96 11.83
N LYS A 590 -19.12 4.73 13.01
CA LYS A 590 -20.57 4.83 13.18
C LYS A 590 -21.05 6.29 13.06
N PRO A 591 -22.31 6.51 12.66
CA PRO A 591 -22.89 7.85 12.64
C PRO A 591 -22.75 8.55 14.00
N GLY A 592 -22.31 9.80 14.01
CA GLY A 592 -22.13 10.58 15.23
C GLY A 592 -20.75 10.49 15.91
N MET A 593 -19.88 9.56 15.49
CA MET A 593 -18.52 9.44 16.07
C MET A 593 -17.68 10.70 15.89
N GLU A 594 -17.81 11.40 14.77
CA GLU A 594 -17.10 12.67 14.52
C GLU A 594 -17.47 13.74 15.56
N GLN A 595 -18.78 13.96 15.78
CA GLN A 595 -19.25 14.95 16.76
C GLN A 595 -18.87 14.55 18.19
N LYS A 596 -18.94 13.25 18.50
CA LYS A 596 -18.53 12.71 19.81
C LYS A 596 -17.06 13.00 20.07
N LEU A 597 -16.19 12.70 19.09
CA LEU A 597 -14.76 12.93 19.17
C LEU A 597 -14.44 14.43 19.29
N GLN A 598 -15.08 15.28 18.50
CA GLN A 598 -14.88 16.72 18.53
C GLN A 598 -15.29 17.32 19.91
N ARG A 599 -16.45 16.91 20.45
CA ARG A 599 -16.90 17.36 21.78
C ARG A 599 -15.93 16.93 22.88
N MET A 600 -15.44 15.70 22.84
CA MET A 600 -14.48 15.18 23.81
C MET A 600 -13.16 15.95 23.78
N ILE A 601 -12.54 16.12 22.58
CA ILE A 601 -11.27 16.84 22.43
C ILE A 601 -11.41 18.29 22.92
N SER A 602 -12.51 18.96 22.56
CA SER A 602 -12.76 20.36 22.96
C SER A 602 -13.02 20.49 24.46
N ARG A 603 -13.84 19.59 25.05
CA ARG A 603 -14.17 19.62 26.48
C ARG A 603 -12.95 19.36 27.38
N GLU A 604 -12.12 18.39 26.98
CA GLU A 604 -10.97 17.95 27.74
C GLU A 604 -9.67 18.65 27.35
N LYS A 605 -9.72 19.53 26.33
CA LYS A 605 -8.58 20.29 25.79
C LYS A 605 -7.38 19.40 25.46
N LEU A 606 -7.67 18.23 24.85
CA LEU A 606 -6.65 17.23 24.54
C LEU A 606 -5.68 17.68 23.44
N LEU A 607 -6.14 18.53 22.53
CA LEU A 607 -5.35 19.11 21.43
C LEU A 607 -5.69 20.59 21.29
N ASN A 608 -4.68 21.42 21.04
CA ASN A 608 -4.85 22.87 20.81
C ASN A 608 -5.15 23.19 19.37
N ASP A 609 -4.43 22.56 18.44
CA ASP A 609 -4.59 22.74 16.99
C ASP A 609 -4.79 21.38 16.33
N TYR A 610 -5.99 21.14 15.81
CA TYR A 610 -6.33 19.89 15.15
C TYR A 610 -7.34 20.11 14.01
N SER A 611 -7.41 19.14 13.11
CA SER A 611 -8.47 19.02 12.12
C SER A 611 -9.13 17.65 12.26
N ILE A 612 -10.45 17.62 12.15
CA ILE A 612 -11.25 16.39 12.17
C ILE A 612 -12.21 16.44 10.98
N GLY A 613 -12.45 15.31 10.36
CA GLY A 613 -13.41 15.20 9.28
C GLY A 613 -13.60 13.79 8.81
N SER A 614 -14.81 13.51 8.36
CA SER A 614 -15.18 12.23 7.77
C SER A 614 -15.10 12.28 6.24
N VAL A 615 -14.44 11.31 5.67
CA VAL A 615 -14.37 11.12 4.22
C VAL A 615 -14.78 9.66 3.94
N PHE A 616 -16.00 9.47 3.45
CA PHE A 616 -16.63 8.17 3.24
C PHE A 616 -16.67 7.27 4.50
N ASN A 617 -16.10 6.08 4.44
CA ASN A 617 -16.05 5.13 5.55
C ASN A 617 -14.81 5.34 6.44
N TYR A 618 -14.28 6.56 6.48
CA TYR A 618 -13.10 6.90 7.28
C TYR A 618 -13.34 8.20 8.04
N LEU A 619 -12.95 8.21 9.31
CA LEU A 619 -12.90 9.40 10.16
C LEU A 619 -11.43 9.73 10.44
N TYR A 620 -11.01 10.92 10.11
CA TYR A 620 -9.64 11.40 10.28
C TYR A 620 -9.54 12.40 11.40
N LEU A 621 -8.51 12.28 12.22
CA LEU A 621 -8.05 13.27 13.18
C LEU A 621 -6.58 13.56 12.90
N TRP A 622 -6.23 14.83 12.69
CA TRP A 622 -4.89 15.28 12.33
C TRP A 622 -4.50 16.53 13.12
N TRP A 623 -3.31 16.50 13.74
CA TRP A 623 -2.79 17.57 14.59
C TRP A 623 -1.30 17.82 14.45
#